data_decbb3254f6f642a753deeaebf97d2c5
#
_entry.id   decbb3254f6f642a753deeaebf97d2c5
#
_cell.length_a   1.000
_cell.length_b   1.000
_cell.length_c   1.000
_cell.angle_alpha   90.00
_cell.angle_beta   90.00
_cell.angle_gamma   90.00
#
_symmetry.space_group_name_H-M   'P 1'
#
loop_
_entity.id
_entity.type
_entity.pdbx_description
1 polymer ?
#
loop_
_entity_poly.entity_id
_entity_poly.type
_entity_poly.pdbx_seq_one_letter_code
_entity_poly.pdbx_strand_id
1 'polypeptide(L)'
;MNSRPLKIGIACFPLIGGSGILATALGSELARRGHEVYFFSYAQPVRLDLPQDNLHFHRVDVAQNPLFPSPDYTLPLAVKMAEVARAQQLDVFHVHYAVPHALAACLASQMLGPSAPRIVTTLHGTDTTLLGQDPDYRMAIEHALVHSDAVTAVSESLRNQTQEIFRLKRPIKVIPNFFTPNKPKRSREEVRRDLGLTDEFLVLHMSSLRSVKRIDLLLKTIAKVKSRERVRLFILAGGPFDPYEPLLDQLGIRDVVIVRQNTAVVDEYLQAADAGLYTSEYESFGLSILETMFYGKPVVAFGVGGIPEVIGDSCPLYPFGDTAAAAAALDGLIESPAQVRELGERSRVRAIEKFAADRILPQYEALYCGVISRKLHRAGNEPATQ
;
A
#
# COMPACT_ATOMS: atom_id res chain seq x y z
N MET A 1 18.99 20.75 8.96
CA MET A 1 19.17 21.52 7.72
C MET A 1 17.80 22.04 7.33
N ASN A 2 17.54 23.34 7.42
CA ASN A 2 16.30 23.93 6.90
C ASN A 2 16.34 23.89 5.37
N SER A 3 15.95 22.78 4.77
CA SER A 3 15.71 22.73 3.34
C SER A 3 14.40 23.48 3.04
N ARG A 4 14.40 24.30 1.96
CA ARG A 4 13.15 24.94 1.50
C ARG A 4 12.04 23.90 1.30
N PRO A 5 10.77 24.29 1.42
CA PRO A 5 9.67 23.44 0.98
C PRO A 5 9.88 22.96 -0.45
N LEU A 6 9.61 21.67 -0.68
CA LEU A 6 9.68 21.06 -2.01
C LEU A 6 8.30 21.10 -2.66
N LYS A 7 8.27 21.18 -4.00
CA LYS A 7 7.07 21.04 -4.83
C LYS A 7 7.05 19.65 -5.47
N ILE A 8 6.16 18.79 -5.00
CA ILE A 8 6.16 17.35 -5.28
C ILE A 8 4.91 16.97 -6.05
N GLY A 9 5.08 16.45 -7.25
CA GLY A 9 4.00 15.86 -8.03
C GLY A 9 3.86 14.37 -7.71
N ILE A 10 2.69 13.91 -7.27
CA ILE A 10 2.40 12.50 -6.98
C ILE A 10 1.41 11.94 -7.99
N ALA A 11 1.80 10.88 -8.73
CA ALA A 11 0.90 10.15 -9.60
C ALA A 11 0.59 8.76 -9.03
N CYS A 12 -0.70 8.44 -8.88
CA CYS A 12 -1.16 7.18 -8.33
C CYS A 12 -2.55 6.80 -8.85
N PHE A 13 -2.94 5.54 -8.66
CA PHE A 13 -4.31 5.12 -8.89
C PHE A 13 -5.24 5.62 -7.77
N PRO A 14 -6.47 6.06 -8.09
CA PRO A 14 -7.42 6.58 -7.10
C PRO A 14 -8.21 5.50 -6.36
N LEU A 15 -7.78 4.23 -6.44
CA LEU A 15 -8.52 3.07 -5.99
C LEU A 15 -8.34 2.79 -4.47
N ILE A 16 -9.33 2.11 -3.89
CA ILE A 16 -9.24 1.51 -2.55
C ILE A 16 -8.30 0.31 -2.62
N GLY A 17 -6.99 0.58 -2.63
CA GLY A 17 -5.94 -0.43 -2.64
C GLY A 17 -4.71 0.08 -1.91
N GLY A 18 -3.86 -0.81 -1.41
CA GLY A 18 -2.72 -0.44 -0.57
C GLY A 18 -1.82 0.66 -1.14
N SER A 19 -1.56 0.63 -2.45
CA SER A 19 -0.72 1.64 -3.11
C SER A 19 -1.36 3.02 -3.23
N GLY A 20 -2.67 3.09 -3.56
CA GLY A 20 -3.40 4.36 -3.65
C GLY A 20 -3.55 5.02 -2.27
N ILE A 21 -3.92 4.22 -1.27
CA ILE A 21 -4.01 4.67 0.13
C ILE A 21 -2.67 5.19 0.63
N LEU A 22 -1.58 4.46 0.34
CA LEU A 22 -0.24 4.88 0.75
C LEU A 22 0.21 6.17 0.06
N ALA A 23 0.01 6.27 -1.26
CA ALA A 23 0.36 7.47 -2.02
C ALA A 23 -0.35 8.71 -1.47
N THR A 24 -1.65 8.56 -1.14
CA THR A 24 -2.45 9.62 -0.53
C THR A 24 -1.94 9.98 0.86
N ALA A 25 -1.68 8.98 1.70
CA ALA A 25 -1.13 9.20 3.04
C ALA A 25 0.24 9.90 2.98
N LEU A 26 1.12 9.46 2.06
CA LEU A 26 2.44 10.07 1.85
C LEU A 26 2.31 11.56 1.48
N GLY A 27 1.48 11.88 0.49
CA GLY A 27 1.29 13.26 0.06
C GLY A 27 0.67 14.14 1.16
N SER A 28 -0.31 13.63 1.89
CA SER A 28 -0.93 14.34 3.02
C SER A 28 0.07 14.61 4.14
N GLU A 29 0.91 13.64 4.49
CA GLU A 29 1.96 13.82 5.51
C GLU A 29 3.05 14.79 5.05
N LEU A 30 3.48 14.73 3.78
CA LEU A 30 4.43 15.69 3.22
C LEU A 30 3.86 17.12 3.22
N ALA A 31 2.57 17.28 2.91
CA ALA A 31 1.89 18.56 3.00
C ALA A 31 1.85 19.10 4.44
N ARG A 32 1.54 18.25 5.44
CA ARG A 32 1.60 18.63 6.88
C ARG A 32 3.01 19.05 7.33
N ARG A 33 4.05 18.54 6.68
CA ARG A 33 5.46 18.90 6.92
C ARG A 33 5.90 20.16 6.17
N GLY A 34 4.97 20.82 5.45
CA GLY A 34 5.17 22.11 4.79
C GLY A 34 5.60 22.02 3.33
N HIS A 35 5.60 20.85 2.70
CA HIS A 35 5.81 20.71 1.27
C HIS A 35 4.54 21.05 0.49
N GLU A 36 4.67 21.49 -0.78
CA GLU A 36 3.55 21.62 -1.70
C GLU A 36 3.39 20.35 -2.52
N VAL A 37 2.20 19.74 -2.48
CA VAL A 37 1.94 18.44 -3.10
C VAL A 37 0.84 18.54 -4.15
N TYR A 38 1.12 17.99 -5.33
CA TYR A 38 0.26 18.03 -6.51
C TYR A 38 -0.07 16.60 -6.95
N PHE A 39 -1.31 16.15 -6.73
CA PHE A 39 -1.77 14.83 -7.12
C PHE A 39 -2.26 14.80 -8.57
N PHE A 40 -1.91 13.73 -9.29
CA PHE A 40 -2.35 13.44 -10.65
C PHE A 40 -3.05 12.09 -10.70
N SER A 41 -4.33 12.08 -11.09
CA SER A 41 -5.11 10.86 -11.29
C SER A 41 -6.38 11.14 -12.09
N TYR A 42 -7.02 10.11 -12.65
CA TYR A 42 -8.29 10.25 -13.39
C TYR A 42 -9.51 10.49 -12.49
N ALA A 43 -9.40 10.23 -11.20
CA ALA A 43 -10.38 10.58 -10.18
C ALA A 43 -9.65 10.98 -8.89
N GLN A 44 -10.34 11.69 -8.00
CA GLN A 44 -9.76 12.06 -6.71
C GLN A 44 -9.39 10.79 -5.93
N PRO A 45 -8.12 10.66 -5.48
CA PRO A 45 -7.69 9.52 -4.69
C PRO A 45 -8.50 9.35 -3.41
N VAL A 46 -8.79 8.09 -3.07
CA VAL A 46 -9.49 7.77 -1.83
C VAL A 46 -8.68 8.27 -0.62
N ARG A 47 -9.37 8.87 0.36
CA ARG A 47 -8.78 9.50 1.55
C ARG A 47 -7.97 10.78 1.27
N LEU A 48 -8.02 11.34 0.06
CA LEU A 48 -7.49 12.68 -0.19
C LEU A 48 -8.48 13.72 0.33
N ASP A 49 -8.14 14.34 1.45
CA ASP A 49 -9.00 15.30 2.14
C ASP A 49 -8.70 16.72 1.64
N LEU A 50 -9.65 17.30 0.90
CA LEU A 50 -9.57 18.62 0.31
C LEU A 50 -10.77 19.47 0.79
N PRO A 51 -10.64 20.81 0.95
CA PRO A 51 -9.46 21.64 0.60
C PRO A 51 -8.36 21.66 1.68
N GLN A 52 -7.11 21.76 1.24
CA GLN A 52 -5.95 22.02 2.08
C GLN A 52 -4.98 22.90 1.29
N ASP A 53 -4.44 23.98 1.89
CA ASP A 53 -3.73 25.06 1.17
C ASP A 53 -2.56 24.60 0.31
N ASN A 54 -1.80 23.60 0.77
CA ASN A 54 -0.60 23.09 0.10
C ASN A 54 -0.81 21.68 -0.50
N LEU A 55 -2.06 21.28 -0.72
CA LEU A 55 -2.44 19.99 -1.29
C LEU A 55 -3.38 20.19 -2.47
N HIS A 56 -2.94 19.85 -3.67
CA HIS A 56 -3.64 20.15 -4.90
C HIS A 56 -3.97 18.86 -5.66
N PHE A 57 -5.14 18.80 -6.28
CA PHE A 57 -5.53 17.67 -7.13
C PHE A 57 -5.76 18.13 -8.57
N HIS A 58 -5.07 17.48 -9.48
CA HIS A 58 -5.20 17.70 -10.93
C HIS A 58 -5.80 16.46 -11.58
N ARG A 59 -7.04 16.58 -11.98
CA ARG A 59 -7.73 15.50 -12.69
C ARG A 59 -7.12 15.33 -14.08
N VAL A 60 -6.88 14.08 -14.44
CA VAL A 60 -6.48 13.65 -15.78
C VAL A 60 -7.73 13.19 -16.52
N ASP A 61 -8.15 13.94 -17.53
CA ASP A 61 -9.32 13.59 -18.32
C ASP A 61 -8.92 12.53 -19.35
N VAL A 62 -9.57 11.38 -19.25
CA VAL A 62 -9.43 10.28 -20.21
C VAL A 62 -10.56 10.37 -21.20
N ALA A 63 -10.34 11.12 -22.30
CA ALA A 63 -11.34 11.29 -23.33
C ALA A 63 -11.53 9.98 -24.12
N GLN A 64 -12.79 9.59 -24.32
CA GLN A 64 -13.13 8.61 -25.35
C GLN A 64 -13.05 9.32 -26.72
N ASN A 65 -12.04 8.99 -27.50
CA ASN A 65 -11.94 9.50 -28.87
C ASN A 65 -12.60 8.48 -29.81
N PRO A 66 -13.54 8.88 -30.67
CA PRO A 66 -14.18 7.96 -31.64
C PRO A 66 -13.18 7.26 -32.58
N LEU A 67 -12.01 7.88 -32.82
CA LEU A 67 -10.95 7.31 -33.65
C LEU A 67 -10.10 6.27 -32.93
N PHE A 68 -10.11 6.28 -31.58
CA PHE A 68 -9.32 5.37 -30.74
C PHE A 68 -10.25 4.68 -29.74
N PRO A 69 -10.72 3.45 -30.03
CA PRO A 69 -11.71 2.77 -29.21
C PRO A 69 -11.18 2.37 -27.81
N SER A 70 -9.85 2.33 -27.64
CA SER A 70 -9.24 2.05 -26.33
C SER A 70 -8.83 3.35 -25.64
N PRO A 71 -9.35 3.64 -24.44
CA PRO A 71 -8.96 4.83 -23.69
C PRO A 71 -7.47 4.80 -23.36
N ASP A 72 -6.72 5.81 -23.79
CA ASP A 72 -5.33 6.01 -23.37
C ASP A 72 -5.29 6.87 -22.12
N TYR A 73 -4.66 6.38 -21.06
CA TYR A 73 -4.44 7.12 -19.81
C TYR A 73 -3.02 7.70 -19.73
N THR A 74 -2.04 7.00 -20.32
CA THR A 74 -0.61 7.33 -20.13
C THR A 74 -0.26 8.67 -20.75
N LEU A 75 -0.73 8.95 -21.97
CA LEU A 75 -0.42 10.19 -22.66
C LEU A 75 -1.11 11.40 -22.05
N PRO A 76 -2.43 11.40 -21.76
CA PRO A 76 -3.08 12.50 -21.02
C PRO A 76 -2.43 12.75 -19.65
N LEU A 77 -2.02 11.71 -18.94
CA LEU A 77 -1.30 11.84 -17.66
C LEU A 77 0.04 12.56 -17.86
N ALA A 78 0.83 12.15 -18.86
CA ALA A 78 2.13 12.77 -19.14
C ALA A 78 1.99 14.25 -19.50
N VAL A 79 1.00 14.60 -20.34
CA VAL A 79 0.70 15.99 -20.71
C VAL A 79 0.31 16.81 -19.46
N LYS A 80 -0.63 16.30 -18.64
CA LYS A 80 -1.06 16.99 -17.42
C LYS A 80 0.09 17.19 -16.43
N MET A 81 0.94 16.18 -16.25
CA MET A 81 2.15 16.29 -15.43
C MET A 81 3.11 17.36 -15.96
N ALA A 82 3.33 17.42 -17.27
CA ALA A 82 4.21 18.41 -17.90
C ALA A 82 3.65 19.84 -17.76
N GLU A 83 2.35 20.05 -17.99
CA GLU A 83 1.67 21.34 -17.84
C GLU A 83 1.84 21.88 -16.40
N VAL A 84 1.48 21.08 -15.41
CA VAL A 84 1.54 21.49 -14.00
C VAL A 84 3.00 21.68 -13.56
N ALA A 85 3.91 20.79 -13.96
CA ALA A 85 5.31 20.93 -13.62
C ALA A 85 5.93 22.22 -14.15
N ARG A 86 5.57 22.63 -15.37
CA ARG A 86 6.00 23.90 -15.96
C ARG A 86 5.42 25.11 -15.23
N ALA A 87 4.10 25.07 -14.95
CA ALA A 87 3.40 26.18 -14.31
C ALA A 87 3.82 26.38 -12.85
N GLN A 88 4.00 25.29 -12.11
CA GLN A 88 4.29 25.30 -10.67
C GLN A 88 5.78 25.13 -10.35
N GLN A 89 6.62 24.83 -11.34
CA GLN A 89 8.06 24.57 -11.15
C GLN A 89 8.29 23.43 -10.14
N LEU A 90 7.74 22.26 -10.43
CA LEU A 90 7.89 21.08 -9.55
C LEU A 90 9.35 20.65 -9.44
N ASP A 91 9.74 20.19 -8.26
CA ASP A 91 11.09 19.68 -7.98
C ASP A 91 11.20 18.18 -8.30
N VAL A 92 10.14 17.41 -7.98
CA VAL A 92 10.10 15.95 -8.07
C VAL A 92 8.77 15.47 -8.59
N PHE A 93 8.79 14.49 -9.48
CA PHE A 93 7.70 13.56 -9.72
C PHE A 93 7.92 12.32 -8.88
N HIS A 94 7.05 12.06 -7.91
CA HIS A 94 7.01 10.80 -7.18
C HIS A 94 5.85 9.97 -7.69
N VAL A 95 6.15 8.91 -8.41
CA VAL A 95 5.14 8.08 -9.08
C VAL A 95 5.07 6.70 -8.46
N HIS A 96 3.86 6.22 -8.26
CA HIS A 96 3.58 4.91 -7.73
C HIS A 96 3.20 3.97 -8.87
N TYR A 97 3.97 2.90 -9.06
CA TYR A 97 4.03 1.97 -10.18
C TYR A 97 4.90 2.42 -11.37
N ALA A 98 5.58 1.44 -11.96
CA ALA A 98 6.38 1.65 -13.16
C ALA A 98 5.48 1.98 -14.37
N VAL A 99 4.38 1.26 -14.54
CA VAL A 99 3.40 1.45 -15.61
C VAL A 99 2.01 1.65 -14.96
N PRO A 100 1.27 2.67 -15.39
CA PRO A 100 1.56 3.67 -16.41
C PRO A 100 2.34 4.89 -15.88
N HIS A 101 2.46 5.08 -14.55
CA HIS A 101 2.81 6.34 -13.93
C HIS A 101 4.28 6.76 -14.18
N ALA A 102 5.26 5.85 -13.99
CA ALA A 102 6.66 6.21 -14.26
C ALA A 102 6.91 6.39 -15.77
N LEU A 103 6.24 5.62 -16.62
CA LEU A 103 6.33 5.83 -18.06
C LEU A 103 5.77 7.20 -18.46
N ALA A 104 4.63 7.62 -17.90
CA ALA A 104 4.07 8.96 -18.10
C ALA A 104 5.03 10.06 -17.60
N ALA A 105 5.68 9.87 -16.44
CA ALA A 105 6.69 10.79 -15.94
C ALA A 105 7.91 10.91 -16.87
N CYS A 106 8.36 9.81 -17.46
CA CYS A 106 9.43 9.83 -18.47
C CYS A 106 9.03 10.65 -19.71
N LEU A 107 7.81 10.46 -20.22
CA LEU A 107 7.28 11.24 -21.34
C LEU A 107 7.15 12.73 -20.97
N ALA A 108 6.61 13.05 -19.80
CA ALA A 108 6.52 14.43 -19.30
C ALA A 108 7.91 15.07 -19.20
N SER A 109 8.90 14.32 -18.71
CA SER A 109 10.28 14.77 -18.61
C SER A 109 10.90 15.09 -19.98
N GLN A 110 10.64 14.28 -21.00
CA GLN A 110 11.07 14.55 -22.38
C GLN A 110 10.42 15.82 -22.94
N MET A 111 9.14 16.07 -22.69
CA MET A 111 8.43 17.27 -23.10
C MET A 111 8.97 18.56 -22.43
N LEU A 112 9.48 18.45 -21.20
CA LEU A 112 10.01 19.55 -20.42
C LEU A 112 11.51 19.82 -20.66
N GLY A 113 12.24 18.84 -21.15
CA GLY A 113 13.68 18.95 -21.38
C GLY A 113 14.49 19.21 -20.09
N PRO A 114 15.48 20.10 -20.11
CA PRO A 114 16.36 20.34 -18.95
C PRO A 114 15.66 20.83 -17.70
N SER A 115 14.47 21.42 -17.81
CA SER A 115 13.69 21.92 -16.67
C SER A 115 12.86 20.85 -15.96
N ALA A 116 12.86 19.61 -16.47
CA ALA A 116 12.06 18.53 -15.93
C ALA A 116 12.33 18.24 -14.43
N PRO A 117 11.28 17.96 -13.64
CA PRO A 117 11.44 17.45 -12.27
C PRO A 117 12.22 16.13 -12.24
N ARG A 118 12.77 15.78 -11.08
CA ARG A 118 13.38 14.46 -10.86
C ARG A 118 12.32 13.39 -10.70
N ILE A 119 12.56 12.20 -11.23
CA ILE A 119 11.62 11.09 -11.19
C ILE A 119 12.02 10.11 -10.10
N VAL A 120 11.15 9.93 -9.11
CA VAL A 120 11.23 8.88 -8.09
C VAL A 120 10.08 7.90 -8.33
N THR A 121 10.40 6.62 -8.49
CA THR A 121 9.41 5.56 -8.73
C THR A 121 9.37 4.61 -7.56
N THR A 122 8.18 4.45 -6.94
CA THR A 122 7.93 3.44 -5.89
C THR A 122 7.20 2.24 -6.45
N LEU A 123 7.81 1.07 -6.30
CA LEU A 123 7.25 -0.23 -6.69
C LEU A 123 6.37 -0.80 -5.58
N HIS A 124 5.21 -1.36 -5.95
CA HIS A 124 4.24 -1.93 -5.03
C HIS A 124 4.00 -3.44 -5.20
N GLY A 125 4.66 -4.06 -6.16
CA GLY A 125 4.62 -5.50 -6.40
C GLY A 125 3.92 -5.91 -7.68
N THR A 126 2.74 -5.41 -8.02
CA THR A 126 2.01 -5.77 -9.23
C THR A 126 2.83 -5.49 -10.50
N ASP A 127 3.56 -4.39 -10.53
CA ASP A 127 4.51 -4.01 -11.58
C ASP A 127 5.65 -5.02 -11.77
N THR A 128 6.03 -5.74 -10.71
CA THR A 128 7.09 -6.76 -10.75
C THR A 128 6.52 -8.16 -10.94
N THR A 129 5.54 -8.54 -10.09
CA THR A 129 5.07 -9.92 -9.97
C THR A 129 4.09 -10.33 -11.06
N LEU A 130 3.29 -9.40 -11.57
CA LEU A 130 2.28 -9.64 -12.59
C LEU A 130 2.71 -9.04 -13.94
N LEU A 131 2.83 -7.70 -14.01
CA LEU A 131 3.14 -7.02 -15.26
C LEU A 131 4.59 -7.25 -15.70
N GLY A 132 5.54 -7.38 -14.75
CA GLY A 132 6.95 -7.62 -15.09
C GLY A 132 7.24 -9.00 -15.69
N GLN A 133 6.32 -9.93 -15.56
CA GLN A 133 6.39 -11.26 -16.18
C GLN A 133 5.71 -11.30 -17.55
N ASP A 134 4.90 -10.29 -17.89
CA ASP A 134 4.23 -10.16 -19.16
C ASP A 134 5.20 -9.52 -20.20
N PRO A 135 5.51 -10.20 -21.32
CA PRO A 135 6.42 -9.70 -22.34
C PRO A 135 6.01 -8.33 -22.90
N ASP A 136 4.72 -8.05 -22.99
CA ASP A 136 4.20 -6.80 -23.56
C ASP A 136 4.47 -5.59 -22.65
N TYR A 137 4.57 -5.80 -21.33
CA TYR A 137 4.85 -4.75 -20.35
C TYR A 137 6.32 -4.67 -19.93
N ARG A 138 7.04 -5.77 -20.00
CA ARG A 138 8.40 -5.89 -19.44
C ARG A 138 9.35 -4.81 -19.94
N MET A 139 9.41 -4.61 -21.26
CA MET A 139 10.30 -3.60 -21.88
C MET A 139 9.93 -2.18 -21.44
N ALA A 140 8.64 -1.86 -21.32
CA ALA A 140 8.16 -0.56 -20.85
C ALA A 140 8.50 -0.33 -19.38
N ILE A 141 8.39 -1.36 -18.53
CA ILE A 141 8.78 -1.30 -17.12
C ILE A 141 10.29 -1.09 -16.98
N GLU A 142 11.10 -1.87 -17.68
CA GLU A 142 12.57 -1.70 -17.68
C GLU A 142 12.96 -0.28 -18.11
N HIS A 143 12.36 0.23 -19.18
CA HIS A 143 12.59 1.58 -19.65
C HIS A 143 12.25 2.62 -18.56
N ALA A 144 11.08 2.53 -17.96
CA ALA A 144 10.63 3.45 -16.90
C ALA A 144 11.57 3.42 -15.67
N LEU A 145 11.99 2.22 -15.24
CA LEU A 145 12.88 2.05 -14.11
C LEU A 145 14.29 2.59 -14.38
N VAL A 146 14.83 2.38 -15.59
CA VAL A 146 16.15 2.89 -16.01
C VAL A 146 16.15 4.43 -16.08
N HIS A 147 15.06 5.05 -16.49
CA HIS A 147 14.94 6.51 -16.64
C HIS A 147 14.46 7.22 -15.35
N SER A 148 14.11 6.50 -14.31
CA SER A 148 13.84 7.10 -13.00
C SER A 148 15.15 7.55 -12.34
N ASP A 149 15.20 8.72 -11.68
CA ASP A 149 16.37 9.19 -10.93
C ASP A 149 16.63 8.35 -9.68
N ALA A 150 15.57 7.84 -9.07
CA ALA A 150 15.61 6.83 -8.03
C ALA A 150 14.43 5.85 -8.14
N VAL A 151 14.68 4.61 -7.75
CA VAL A 151 13.65 3.57 -7.64
C VAL A 151 13.60 3.10 -6.18
N THR A 152 12.40 2.99 -5.63
CA THR A 152 12.19 2.43 -4.29
C THR A 152 11.28 1.20 -4.35
N ALA A 153 11.46 0.30 -3.41
CA ALA A 153 10.58 -0.84 -3.16
C ALA A 153 10.09 -0.81 -1.72
N VAL A 154 8.89 -1.34 -1.49
CA VAL A 154 8.25 -1.31 -0.17
C VAL A 154 8.77 -2.37 0.81
N SER A 155 9.60 -3.31 0.33
CA SER A 155 10.24 -4.36 1.13
C SER A 155 11.53 -4.85 0.47
N GLU A 156 12.38 -5.50 1.25
CA GLU A 156 13.57 -6.19 0.76
C GLU A 156 13.18 -7.35 -0.18
N SER A 157 12.13 -8.07 0.15
CA SER A 157 11.58 -9.15 -0.68
C SER A 157 11.23 -8.63 -2.08
N LEU A 158 10.49 -7.53 -2.18
CA LEU A 158 10.12 -6.93 -3.46
C LEU A 158 11.34 -6.40 -4.22
N ARG A 159 12.29 -5.75 -3.51
CA ARG A 159 13.55 -5.29 -4.10
C ARG A 159 14.31 -6.44 -4.76
N ASN A 160 14.51 -7.53 -4.02
CA ASN A 160 15.27 -8.68 -4.51
C ASN A 160 14.61 -9.30 -5.73
N GLN A 161 13.29 -9.52 -5.67
CA GLN A 161 12.51 -10.03 -6.79
C GLN A 161 12.58 -9.12 -8.02
N THR A 162 12.49 -7.80 -7.83
CA THR A 162 12.60 -6.84 -8.94
C THR A 162 13.97 -6.87 -9.59
N GLN A 163 15.04 -6.93 -8.78
CA GLN A 163 16.41 -7.02 -9.30
C GLN A 163 16.65 -8.31 -10.08
N GLU A 164 16.09 -9.42 -9.62
CA GLU A 164 16.19 -10.72 -10.29
C GLU A 164 15.48 -10.70 -11.67
N ILE A 165 14.24 -10.19 -11.71
CA ILE A 165 13.42 -10.16 -12.93
C ILE A 165 14.01 -9.22 -13.99
N PHE A 166 14.37 -7.99 -13.61
CA PHE A 166 14.77 -6.93 -14.55
C PHE A 166 16.29 -6.76 -14.66
N ARG A 167 17.11 -7.46 -13.89
CA ARG A 167 18.58 -7.36 -13.88
C ARG A 167 19.09 -5.91 -13.85
N LEU A 168 18.43 -5.05 -13.07
CA LEU A 168 18.75 -3.63 -12.98
C LEU A 168 20.16 -3.42 -12.42
N LYS A 169 20.98 -2.62 -13.09
CA LYS A 169 22.35 -2.26 -12.65
C LYS A 169 22.35 -1.21 -11.53
N ARG A 170 21.24 -0.48 -11.36
CA ARG A 170 21.12 0.56 -10.33
C ARG A 170 20.52 -0.01 -9.05
N PRO A 171 20.89 0.52 -7.87
CA PRO A 171 20.30 0.08 -6.61
C PRO A 171 18.83 0.51 -6.52
N ILE A 172 18.00 -0.39 -6.00
CA ILE A 172 16.64 -0.08 -5.56
C ILE A 172 16.72 0.15 -4.04
N LYS A 173 16.29 1.33 -3.60
CA LYS A 173 16.25 1.66 -2.17
C LYS A 173 14.99 1.09 -1.54
N VAL A 174 15.12 0.38 -0.42
CA VAL A 174 13.95 -0.04 0.34
C VAL A 174 13.50 1.10 1.25
N ILE A 175 12.25 1.51 1.09
CA ILE A 175 11.54 2.42 1.99
C ILE A 175 10.21 1.76 2.30
N PRO A 176 10.01 1.23 3.51
CA PRO A 176 8.78 0.54 3.87
C PRO A 176 7.55 1.44 3.80
N ASN A 177 6.39 0.82 3.64
CA ASN A 177 5.13 1.53 3.85
C ASN A 177 5.01 1.93 5.32
N PHE A 178 4.17 2.93 5.57
CA PHE A 178 3.86 3.42 6.91
C PHE A 178 2.34 3.48 7.10
N PHE A 179 1.92 3.67 8.34
CA PHE A 179 0.54 3.90 8.67
C PHE A 179 0.42 4.99 9.74
N THR A 180 -0.56 5.86 9.58
CA THR A 180 -0.98 6.85 10.56
C THR A 180 -2.41 6.51 10.97
N PRO A 181 -2.65 6.01 12.18
CA PRO A 181 -4.00 5.65 12.63
C PRO A 181 -4.86 6.90 12.81
N ASN A 182 -6.13 6.81 12.37
CA ASN A 182 -7.11 7.83 12.67
C ASN A 182 -7.78 7.53 14.02
N LYS A 183 -8.28 8.58 14.68
CA LYS A 183 -9.05 8.39 15.89
C LYS A 183 -10.42 7.79 15.55
N PRO A 184 -10.77 6.60 16.03
CA PRO A 184 -12.09 6.01 15.82
C PRO A 184 -13.19 6.93 16.39
N LYS A 185 -14.31 7.04 15.69
CA LYS A 185 -15.47 7.84 16.13
C LYS A 185 -16.36 7.08 17.10
N ARG A 186 -16.48 5.75 16.87
CA ARG A 186 -17.27 4.84 17.74
C ARG A 186 -16.32 4.06 18.65
N SER A 187 -16.80 3.72 19.84
CA SER A 187 -16.08 2.86 20.77
C SER A 187 -16.03 1.40 20.27
N ARG A 188 -15.14 0.60 20.86
CA ARG A 188 -15.05 -0.85 20.60
C ARG A 188 -16.40 -1.54 20.87
N GLU A 189 -17.04 -1.19 21.95
CA GLU A 189 -18.30 -1.79 22.43
C GLU A 189 -19.46 -1.45 21.49
N GLU A 190 -19.51 -0.22 20.98
CA GLU A 190 -20.51 0.21 20.01
C GLU A 190 -20.38 -0.55 18.68
N VAL A 191 -19.14 -0.70 18.19
CA VAL A 191 -18.89 -1.44 16.94
C VAL A 191 -19.21 -2.92 17.09
N ARG A 192 -18.83 -3.54 18.21
CA ARG A 192 -19.13 -4.95 18.49
C ARG A 192 -20.63 -5.20 18.60
N ARG A 193 -21.37 -4.30 19.24
CA ARG A 193 -22.84 -4.35 19.31
C ARG A 193 -23.49 -4.25 17.93
N ASP A 194 -23.00 -3.34 17.08
CA ASP A 194 -23.45 -3.18 15.69
C ASP A 194 -23.21 -4.44 14.84
N LEU A 195 -22.16 -5.20 15.15
CA LEU A 195 -21.87 -6.48 14.53
C LEU A 195 -22.65 -7.67 15.16
N GLY A 196 -23.49 -7.42 16.17
CA GLY A 196 -24.24 -8.46 16.87
C GLY A 196 -23.39 -9.33 17.79
N LEU A 197 -22.23 -8.80 18.23
CA LEU A 197 -21.27 -9.52 19.08
C LEU A 197 -21.51 -9.24 20.56
N THR A 198 -21.32 -10.27 21.37
CA THR A 198 -21.24 -10.20 22.84
C THR A 198 -19.78 -10.40 23.29
N ASP A 199 -19.41 -11.64 23.61
CA ASP A 199 -18.09 -12.02 24.13
C ASP A 199 -17.23 -12.82 23.14
N GLU A 200 -17.72 -13.01 21.90
CA GLU A 200 -16.99 -13.79 20.89
C GLU A 200 -15.67 -13.13 20.54
N PHE A 201 -14.66 -13.92 20.24
CA PHE A 201 -13.36 -13.50 19.77
C PHE A 201 -13.45 -13.05 18.31
N LEU A 202 -13.22 -11.77 18.03
CA LEU A 202 -13.36 -11.18 16.70
C LEU A 202 -12.04 -11.24 15.93
N VAL A 203 -11.96 -12.12 14.94
CA VAL A 203 -10.85 -12.22 14.00
C VAL A 203 -11.12 -11.33 12.79
N LEU A 204 -10.24 -10.38 12.52
CA LEU A 204 -10.36 -9.46 11.39
C LEU A 204 -9.53 -9.94 10.19
N HIS A 205 -10.13 -9.88 9.00
CA HIS A 205 -9.43 -9.94 7.72
C HIS A 205 -9.77 -8.71 6.86
N MET A 206 -8.77 -8.09 6.25
CA MET A 206 -8.96 -6.95 5.34
C MET A 206 -8.18 -7.17 4.06
N SER A 207 -8.88 -7.21 2.93
CA SER A 207 -8.21 -7.29 1.62
C SER A 207 -9.13 -6.92 0.45
N SER A 208 -8.53 -6.74 -0.72
CA SER A 208 -9.25 -6.56 -2.00
C SER A 208 -9.86 -7.84 -2.56
N LEU A 209 -9.81 -8.96 -1.86
CA LEU A 209 -10.29 -10.30 -2.22
C LEU A 209 -9.73 -10.86 -3.55
N ARG A 210 -8.60 -10.32 -4.07
CA ARG A 210 -7.92 -10.90 -5.23
C ARG A 210 -7.44 -12.32 -4.92
N SER A 211 -7.32 -13.18 -5.94
CA SER A 211 -6.94 -14.59 -5.79
C SER A 211 -5.70 -14.83 -4.92
N VAL A 212 -4.69 -13.97 -5.04
CA VAL A 212 -3.47 -14.01 -4.22
C VAL A 212 -3.71 -13.85 -2.71
N LYS A 213 -4.89 -13.38 -2.28
CA LYS A 213 -5.26 -13.25 -0.86
C LYS A 213 -5.73 -14.56 -0.26
N ARG A 214 -6.02 -15.55 -1.11
CA ARG A 214 -6.37 -16.93 -0.72
C ARG A 214 -7.47 -16.97 0.33
N ILE A 215 -8.60 -16.33 0.02
CA ILE A 215 -9.80 -16.35 0.89
C ILE A 215 -10.29 -17.78 1.14
N ASP A 216 -10.06 -18.70 0.21
CA ASP A 216 -10.31 -20.11 0.42
C ASP A 216 -9.54 -20.69 1.63
N LEU A 217 -8.25 -20.30 1.80
CA LEU A 217 -7.45 -20.72 2.95
C LEU A 217 -7.87 -20.01 4.23
N LEU A 218 -8.30 -18.74 4.14
CA LEU A 218 -8.87 -17.98 5.26
C LEU A 218 -10.08 -18.75 5.86
N LEU A 219 -11.03 -19.08 5.01
CA LEU A 219 -12.26 -19.78 5.41
C LEU A 219 -11.96 -21.20 5.92
N LYS A 220 -11.05 -21.94 5.25
CA LYS A 220 -10.60 -23.26 5.71
C LYS A 220 -9.87 -23.20 7.07
N THR A 221 -9.19 -22.11 7.37
CA THR A 221 -8.54 -21.90 8.69
C THR A 221 -9.63 -21.76 9.77
N ILE A 222 -10.61 -20.92 9.55
CA ILE A 222 -11.71 -20.70 10.50
C ILE A 222 -12.52 -21.99 10.71
N ALA A 223 -12.76 -22.75 9.65
CA ALA A 223 -13.46 -24.05 9.76
C ALA A 223 -12.72 -25.09 10.64
N LYS A 224 -11.41 -24.92 10.85
CA LYS A 224 -10.59 -25.80 11.70
C LYS A 224 -10.42 -25.32 13.13
N VAL A 225 -10.88 -24.12 13.47
CA VAL A 225 -10.87 -23.59 14.83
C VAL A 225 -11.78 -24.48 15.70
N LYS A 226 -11.25 -24.96 16.82
CA LYS A 226 -11.99 -25.85 17.74
C LYS A 226 -13.04 -25.10 18.56
N SER A 227 -12.69 -23.90 19.01
CA SER A 227 -13.58 -23.01 19.78
C SER A 227 -14.53 -22.22 18.87
N ARG A 228 -15.18 -22.88 17.94
CA ARG A 228 -15.95 -22.28 16.87
C ARG A 228 -17.11 -21.38 17.35
N GLU A 229 -17.80 -21.77 18.41
CA GLU A 229 -18.90 -21.01 19.00
C GLU A 229 -18.42 -19.66 19.59
N ARG A 230 -17.14 -19.60 19.96
CA ARG A 230 -16.50 -18.43 20.56
C ARG A 230 -15.81 -17.51 19.57
N VAL A 231 -15.75 -17.84 18.27
CA VAL A 231 -15.06 -17.05 17.25
C VAL A 231 -16.02 -16.44 16.26
N ARG A 232 -15.74 -15.24 15.79
CA ARG A 232 -16.35 -14.61 14.61
C ARG A 232 -15.26 -14.13 13.67
N LEU A 233 -15.35 -14.49 12.40
CA LEU A 233 -14.51 -13.94 11.35
C LEU A 233 -15.21 -12.72 10.75
N PHE A 234 -14.57 -11.57 10.82
CA PHE A 234 -15.03 -10.35 10.19
C PHE A 234 -14.17 -10.00 8.98
N ILE A 235 -14.78 -9.96 7.80
CA ILE A 235 -14.11 -9.68 6.54
C ILE A 235 -14.48 -8.28 6.06
N LEU A 236 -13.49 -7.40 5.98
CA LEU A 236 -13.57 -6.13 5.27
C LEU A 236 -13.12 -6.34 3.83
N ALA A 237 -14.09 -6.46 2.94
CA ALA A 237 -13.91 -6.81 1.55
C ALA A 237 -13.82 -5.56 0.67
N GLY A 238 -12.71 -5.39 -0.02
CA GLY A 238 -12.53 -4.35 -1.06
C GLY A 238 -13.01 -4.81 -2.45
N GLY A 239 -14.00 -5.69 -2.50
CA GLY A 239 -14.59 -6.25 -3.72
C GLY A 239 -15.72 -7.24 -3.40
N PRO A 240 -16.36 -7.84 -4.43
CA PRO A 240 -17.47 -8.76 -4.25
C PRO A 240 -17.05 -10.02 -3.50
N PHE A 241 -17.86 -10.45 -2.55
CA PHE A 241 -17.63 -11.67 -1.76
C PHE A 241 -18.41 -12.87 -2.30
N ASP A 242 -19.38 -12.63 -3.19
CA ASP A 242 -20.27 -13.66 -3.77
C ASP A 242 -19.56 -14.94 -4.24
N PRO A 243 -18.35 -14.89 -4.85
CA PRO A 243 -17.64 -16.09 -5.28
C PRO A 243 -17.27 -17.06 -4.14
N TYR A 244 -17.25 -16.58 -2.89
CA TYR A 244 -16.88 -17.37 -1.71
C TYR A 244 -18.09 -17.87 -0.90
N GLU A 245 -19.30 -17.38 -1.18
CA GLU A 245 -20.54 -17.78 -0.50
C GLU A 245 -20.76 -19.30 -0.50
N PRO A 246 -20.60 -20.04 -1.64
CA PRO A 246 -20.78 -21.49 -1.64
C PRO A 246 -19.80 -22.23 -0.71
N LEU A 247 -18.60 -21.68 -0.52
CA LEU A 247 -17.58 -22.27 0.34
C LEU A 247 -17.96 -22.13 1.83
N LEU A 248 -18.68 -21.09 2.22
CA LEU A 248 -19.21 -20.96 3.59
C LEU A 248 -20.15 -22.12 3.94
N ASP A 249 -21.05 -22.47 3.02
CA ASP A 249 -21.99 -23.55 3.20
C ASP A 249 -21.31 -24.94 3.20
N GLN A 250 -20.36 -25.13 2.26
CA GLN A 250 -19.57 -26.35 2.18
C GLN A 250 -18.77 -26.61 3.45
N LEU A 251 -18.21 -25.56 4.05
CA LEU A 251 -17.42 -25.64 5.29
C LEU A 251 -18.30 -25.57 6.55
N GLY A 252 -19.58 -25.26 6.39
CA GLY A 252 -20.55 -25.11 7.46
C GLY A 252 -20.18 -23.97 8.44
N ILE A 253 -19.67 -22.83 7.96
CA ILE A 253 -19.19 -21.71 8.77
C ILE A 253 -19.94 -20.39 8.52
N ARG A 254 -21.07 -20.43 7.84
CA ARG A 254 -21.85 -19.24 7.52
C ARG A 254 -22.26 -18.43 8.75
N ASP A 255 -22.55 -19.10 9.84
CA ASP A 255 -22.97 -18.54 11.12
C ASP A 255 -21.87 -17.77 11.87
N VAL A 256 -20.59 -18.01 11.53
CA VAL A 256 -19.44 -17.38 12.18
C VAL A 256 -18.74 -16.33 11.32
N VAL A 257 -19.20 -16.11 10.07
CA VAL A 257 -18.58 -15.16 9.13
C VAL A 257 -19.45 -13.94 8.92
N ILE A 258 -18.89 -12.76 9.15
CA ILE A 258 -19.53 -11.46 8.92
C ILE A 258 -18.75 -10.75 7.82
N VAL A 259 -19.42 -10.25 6.78
CA VAL A 259 -18.81 -9.55 5.66
C VAL A 259 -19.33 -8.12 5.58
N ARG A 260 -18.42 -7.17 5.43
CA ARG A 260 -18.73 -5.78 5.05
C ARG A 260 -17.91 -5.41 3.81
N GLN A 261 -18.56 -4.83 2.82
CA GLN A 261 -17.92 -4.44 1.57
C GLN A 261 -17.74 -2.93 1.49
N ASN A 262 -16.62 -2.50 0.87
CA ASN A 262 -16.37 -1.12 0.47
C ASN A 262 -16.56 -0.07 1.59
N THR A 263 -16.14 -0.38 2.81
CA THR A 263 -16.19 0.57 3.93
C THR A 263 -14.95 1.47 3.96
N ALA A 264 -15.17 2.75 4.23
CA ALA A 264 -14.09 3.72 4.46
C ALA A 264 -13.64 3.77 5.94
N VAL A 265 -14.44 3.22 6.86
CA VAL A 265 -14.26 3.33 8.31
C VAL A 265 -13.52 2.10 8.83
N VAL A 266 -12.22 2.00 8.51
CA VAL A 266 -11.41 0.82 8.84
C VAL A 266 -10.94 0.86 10.29
N ASP A 267 -10.58 2.05 10.79
CA ASP A 267 -10.00 2.25 12.13
C ASP A 267 -10.92 1.76 13.26
N GLU A 268 -12.22 1.91 13.12
CA GLU A 268 -13.22 1.44 14.09
C GLU A 268 -13.24 -0.09 14.20
N TYR A 269 -13.14 -0.79 13.07
CA TYR A 269 -13.13 -2.25 13.04
C TYR A 269 -11.79 -2.83 13.52
N LEU A 270 -10.68 -2.16 13.21
CA LEU A 270 -9.36 -2.50 13.76
C LEU A 270 -9.35 -2.39 15.29
N GLN A 271 -9.96 -1.34 15.83
CA GLN A 271 -10.13 -1.18 17.29
C GLN A 271 -11.01 -2.30 17.88
N ALA A 272 -12.10 -2.68 17.18
CA ALA A 272 -13.06 -3.67 17.66
C ALA A 272 -12.54 -5.11 17.64
N ALA A 273 -11.61 -5.44 16.76
CA ALA A 273 -11.03 -6.77 16.59
C ALA A 273 -10.20 -7.22 17.81
N ASP A 274 -9.99 -8.54 17.93
CA ASP A 274 -9.12 -9.18 18.91
C ASP A 274 -7.81 -9.66 18.27
N ALA A 275 -7.85 -10.11 17.01
CA ALA A 275 -6.69 -10.54 16.24
C ALA A 275 -6.91 -10.31 14.73
N GLY A 276 -5.82 -10.33 13.94
CA GLY A 276 -5.88 -10.38 12.49
C GLY A 276 -5.51 -11.75 11.95
N LEU A 277 -6.13 -12.17 10.83
CA LEU A 277 -5.80 -13.40 10.09
C LEU A 277 -5.54 -13.09 8.62
N TYR A 278 -4.35 -13.44 8.11
CA TYR A 278 -3.92 -13.15 6.74
C TYR A 278 -3.30 -14.38 6.08
N THR A 279 -3.92 -14.83 4.99
CA THR A 279 -3.62 -16.10 4.32
C THR A 279 -3.07 -15.95 2.91
N SER A 280 -2.53 -14.76 2.59
CA SER A 280 -2.01 -14.45 1.26
C SER A 280 -0.97 -15.46 0.79
N GLU A 281 -1.01 -15.78 -0.51
CA GLU A 281 0.02 -16.58 -1.20
C GLU A 281 1.22 -15.72 -1.57
N TYR A 282 0.97 -14.47 -1.88
CA TYR A 282 1.99 -13.47 -2.13
C TYR A 282 1.59 -12.13 -1.54
N GLU A 283 2.56 -11.45 -0.92
CA GLU A 283 2.36 -10.11 -0.35
C GLU A 283 3.65 -9.28 -0.49
N SER A 284 3.57 -8.13 -1.14
CA SER A 284 4.74 -7.26 -1.29
C SER A 284 5.16 -6.59 0.00
N PHE A 285 4.20 -6.34 0.91
CA PHE A 285 4.45 -5.70 2.21
C PHE A 285 3.48 -6.20 3.28
N GLY A 286 2.17 -6.06 3.07
CA GLY A 286 1.14 -6.39 4.05
C GLY A 286 0.64 -5.17 4.81
N LEU A 287 0.14 -4.15 4.10
CA LEU A 287 -0.35 -2.92 4.73
C LEU A 287 -1.47 -3.20 5.74
N SER A 288 -2.42 -4.08 5.43
CA SER A 288 -3.50 -4.47 6.35
C SER A 288 -2.98 -5.16 7.63
N ILE A 289 -1.87 -5.89 7.51
CA ILE A 289 -1.16 -6.47 8.66
C ILE A 289 -0.58 -5.34 9.52
N LEU A 290 0.11 -4.39 8.91
CA LEU A 290 0.66 -3.23 9.61
C LEU A 290 -0.43 -2.42 10.33
N GLU A 291 -1.55 -2.15 9.64
CA GLU A 291 -2.71 -1.48 10.23
C GLU A 291 -3.21 -2.22 11.48
N THR A 292 -3.33 -3.54 11.41
CA THR A 292 -3.73 -4.41 12.54
C THR A 292 -2.74 -4.30 13.72
N MET A 293 -1.44 -4.32 13.43
CA MET A 293 -0.38 -4.19 14.43
C MET A 293 -0.40 -2.83 15.14
N PHE A 294 -0.68 -1.73 14.43
CA PHE A 294 -0.80 -0.39 15.01
C PHE A 294 -1.90 -0.29 16.07
N TYR A 295 -2.98 -1.09 15.91
CA TYR A 295 -4.08 -1.18 16.88
C TYR A 295 -3.79 -2.18 18.02
N GLY A 296 -2.55 -2.67 18.13
CA GLY A 296 -2.15 -3.57 19.22
C GLY A 296 -2.85 -4.92 19.14
N LYS A 297 -3.10 -5.42 17.94
CA LYS A 297 -3.72 -6.73 17.74
C LYS A 297 -2.67 -7.74 17.31
N PRO A 298 -2.64 -8.95 17.89
CA PRO A 298 -1.82 -10.03 17.39
C PRO A 298 -2.24 -10.42 15.98
N VAL A 299 -1.27 -10.87 15.20
CA VAL A 299 -1.48 -11.27 13.80
C VAL A 299 -1.15 -12.74 13.63
N VAL A 300 -2.06 -13.50 13.04
CA VAL A 300 -1.84 -14.85 12.52
C VAL A 300 -1.69 -14.73 11.00
N ALA A 301 -0.53 -15.07 10.45
CA ALA A 301 -0.27 -14.91 9.02
C ALA A 301 0.68 -15.98 8.47
N PHE A 302 0.57 -16.24 7.17
CA PHE A 302 1.58 -17.04 6.46
C PHE A 302 2.81 -16.18 6.17
N GLY A 303 4.00 -16.76 6.34
CA GLY A 303 5.29 -16.10 6.18
C GLY A 303 5.73 -16.00 4.72
N VAL A 304 5.04 -15.16 3.91
CA VAL A 304 5.30 -15.00 2.47
C VAL A 304 5.70 -13.56 2.11
N GLY A 305 6.56 -13.42 1.11
CA GLY A 305 6.95 -12.12 0.56
C GLY A 305 7.49 -11.16 1.61
N GLY A 306 6.91 -9.96 1.71
CA GLY A 306 7.27 -8.92 2.69
C GLY A 306 6.66 -9.09 4.08
N ILE A 307 5.77 -10.08 4.31
CA ILE A 307 5.13 -10.27 5.62
C ILE A 307 6.14 -10.49 6.74
N PRO A 308 7.19 -11.32 6.59
CA PRO A 308 8.21 -11.49 7.61
C PRO A 308 8.92 -10.20 8.00
N GLU A 309 9.10 -9.26 7.07
CA GLU A 309 9.73 -7.97 7.33
C GLU A 309 8.83 -7.06 8.19
N VAL A 310 7.52 -7.13 7.99
CA VAL A 310 6.54 -6.35 8.76
C VAL A 310 6.36 -6.92 10.16
N ILE A 311 6.07 -8.21 10.27
CA ILE A 311 5.79 -8.87 11.56
C ILE A 311 7.07 -9.04 12.40
N GLY A 312 8.20 -9.41 11.77
CA GLY A 312 9.45 -9.69 12.47
C GLY A 312 9.25 -10.78 13.53
N ASP A 313 9.66 -10.46 14.74
CA ASP A 313 9.54 -11.32 15.94
C ASP A 313 8.31 -11.03 16.82
N SER A 314 7.45 -10.11 16.41
CA SER A 314 6.28 -9.69 17.23
C SER A 314 5.19 -10.77 17.33
N CYS A 315 4.99 -11.56 16.28
CA CYS A 315 4.11 -12.73 16.25
C CYS A 315 4.75 -13.90 15.48
N PRO A 316 4.40 -15.15 15.79
CA PRO A 316 4.78 -16.30 15.00
C PRO A 316 4.26 -16.25 13.59
N LEU A 317 5.04 -16.73 12.63
CA LEU A 317 4.64 -16.90 11.22
C LEU A 317 4.45 -18.39 10.92
N TYR A 318 3.53 -18.69 10.02
CA TYR A 318 3.18 -20.06 9.65
C TYR A 318 3.57 -20.32 8.18
N PRO A 319 3.92 -21.58 7.83
CA PRO A 319 4.13 -21.94 6.43
C PRO A 319 2.92 -21.66 5.57
N PHE A 320 3.15 -21.26 4.32
CA PHE A 320 2.04 -21.03 3.37
C PHE A 320 1.18 -22.31 3.23
N GLY A 321 -0.12 -22.12 3.39
CA GLY A 321 -1.13 -23.20 3.28
C GLY A 321 -1.32 -24.03 4.55
N ASP A 322 -0.53 -23.84 5.62
CA ASP A 322 -0.73 -24.57 6.89
C ASP A 322 -1.89 -23.97 7.69
N THR A 323 -3.09 -24.23 7.20
CA THR A 323 -4.33 -23.79 7.84
C THR A 323 -4.57 -24.46 9.21
N ALA A 324 -3.94 -25.61 9.48
CA ALA A 324 -4.08 -26.31 10.76
C ALA A 324 -3.27 -25.58 11.85
N ALA A 325 -2.02 -25.23 11.56
CA ALA A 325 -1.20 -24.46 12.49
C ALA A 325 -1.79 -23.06 12.75
N ALA A 326 -2.30 -22.39 11.70
CA ALA A 326 -2.96 -21.09 11.85
C ALA A 326 -4.24 -21.19 12.71
N ALA A 327 -5.05 -22.24 12.55
CA ALA A 327 -6.22 -22.48 13.38
C ALA A 327 -5.86 -22.77 14.85
N ALA A 328 -4.85 -23.59 15.09
CA ALA A 328 -4.34 -23.86 16.43
C ALA A 328 -3.82 -22.59 17.13
N ALA A 329 -3.19 -21.68 16.36
CA ALA A 329 -2.77 -20.38 16.88
C ALA A 329 -3.96 -19.51 17.30
N LEU A 330 -5.04 -19.50 16.52
CA LEU A 330 -6.28 -18.81 16.90
C LEU A 330 -6.90 -19.41 18.16
N ASP A 331 -6.96 -20.75 18.25
CA ASP A 331 -7.44 -21.43 19.49
C ASP A 331 -6.63 -20.99 20.71
N GLY A 332 -5.30 -20.93 20.60
CA GLY A 332 -4.44 -20.44 21.69
C GLY A 332 -4.73 -18.99 22.09
N LEU A 333 -4.99 -18.10 21.13
CA LEU A 333 -5.36 -16.71 21.41
C LEU A 333 -6.74 -16.62 22.05
N ILE A 334 -7.73 -17.40 21.60
CA ILE A 334 -9.09 -17.46 22.18
C ILE A 334 -9.05 -17.90 23.64
N GLU A 335 -8.16 -18.85 23.97
CA GLU A 335 -8.04 -19.40 25.32
C GLU A 335 -7.20 -18.52 26.25
N SER A 336 -6.34 -17.65 25.72
CA SER A 336 -5.38 -16.86 26.51
C SER A 336 -5.44 -15.34 26.27
N PRO A 337 -6.30 -14.61 27.00
CA PRO A 337 -6.30 -13.13 26.95
C PRO A 337 -4.95 -12.49 27.30
N ALA A 338 -4.12 -13.19 28.07
CA ALA A 338 -2.76 -12.74 28.39
C ALA A 338 -1.86 -12.74 27.14
N GLN A 339 -1.92 -13.81 26.35
CA GLN A 339 -1.17 -13.93 25.10
C GLN A 339 -1.63 -12.90 24.05
N VAL A 340 -2.94 -12.63 23.98
CA VAL A 340 -3.49 -11.58 23.11
C VAL A 340 -2.88 -10.22 23.46
N ARG A 341 -2.83 -9.87 24.74
CA ARG A 341 -2.23 -8.60 25.19
C ARG A 341 -0.73 -8.54 24.92
N GLU A 342 0.00 -9.59 25.22
CA GLU A 342 1.45 -9.65 25.04
C GLU A 342 1.84 -9.50 23.56
N LEU A 343 1.30 -10.35 22.68
CA LEU A 343 1.61 -10.32 21.26
C LEU A 343 1.07 -9.04 20.61
N GLY A 344 -0.09 -8.55 21.06
CA GLY A 344 -0.65 -7.28 20.59
C GLY A 344 0.24 -6.09 20.92
N GLU A 345 0.76 -6.00 22.15
CA GLU A 345 1.67 -4.91 22.52
C GLU A 345 3.03 -5.02 21.79
N ARG A 346 3.60 -6.21 21.65
CA ARG A 346 4.80 -6.43 20.82
C ARG A 346 4.59 -5.98 19.39
N SER A 347 3.44 -6.30 18.79
CA SER A 347 3.04 -5.87 17.44
C SER A 347 2.97 -4.35 17.36
N ARG A 348 2.31 -3.70 18.32
CA ARG A 348 2.15 -2.25 18.37
C ARG A 348 3.49 -1.51 18.51
N VAL A 349 4.33 -1.94 19.42
CA VAL A 349 5.67 -1.36 19.64
C VAL A 349 6.47 -1.45 18.35
N ARG A 350 6.55 -2.62 17.72
CA ARG A 350 7.26 -2.80 16.47
C ARG A 350 6.70 -1.91 15.35
N ALA A 351 5.37 -1.85 15.19
CA ALA A 351 4.72 -1.03 14.18
C ALA A 351 5.10 0.45 14.32
N ILE A 352 5.05 0.99 15.53
CA ILE A 352 5.40 2.38 15.83
C ILE A 352 6.90 2.63 15.60
N GLU A 353 7.77 1.76 16.11
CA GLU A 353 9.23 1.96 16.02
C GLU A 353 9.77 1.88 14.60
N LYS A 354 9.18 1.02 13.75
CA LYS A 354 9.68 0.74 12.40
C LYS A 354 8.91 1.45 11.29
N PHE A 355 7.60 1.66 11.47
CA PHE A 355 6.70 2.01 10.36
C PHE A 355 5.79 3.22 10.65
N ALA A 356 6.05 3.99 11.72
CA ALA A 356 5.35 5.26 11.92
C ALA A 356 5.78 6.28 10.86
N ALA A 357 4.87 7.21 10.51
CA ALA A 357 5.13 8.24 9.52
C ALA A 357 6.42 9.02 9.83
N ASP A 358 6.68 9.40 11.08
CA ASP A 358 7.88 10.12 11.50
C ASP A 358 9.20 9.34 11.30
N ARG A 359 9.14 8.02 11.13
CA ARG A 359 10.28 7.17 10.79
C ARG A 359 10.50 7.04 9.29
N ILE A 360 9.43 7.10 8.52
CA ILE A 360 9.46 6.83 7.08
C ILE A 360 9.58 8.11 6.26
N LEU A 361 8.83 9.16 6.60
CA LEU A 361 8.83 10.42 5.84
C LEU A 361 10.24 11.02 5.66
N PRO A 362 11.11 11.09 6.70
CA PRO A 362 12.47 11.61 6.54
C PRO A 362 13.30 10.84 5.50
N GLN A 363 13.01 9.56 5.27
CA GLN A 363 13.71 8.75 4.27
C GLN A 363 13.34 9.18 2.84
N TYR A 364 12.06 9.54 2.60
CA TYR A 364 11.61 10.11 1.34
C TYR A 364 12.15 11.52 1.13
N GLU A 365 12.10 12.40 2.16
CA GLU A 365 12.65 13.76 2.09
C GLU A 365 14.15 13.73 1.75
N ALA A 366 14.93 12.88 2.41
CA ALA A 366 16.35 12.69 2.11
C ALA A 366 16.58 12.16 0.68
N LEU A 367 15.70 11.26 0.19
CA LEU A 367 15.77 10.75 -1.17
C LEU A 367 15.51 11.87 -2.19
N TYR A 368 14.48 12.70 -1.98
CA TYR A 368 14.17 13.83 -2.87
C TYR A 368 15.32 14.84 -2.91
N CYS A 369 15.82 15.24 -1.76
CA CYS A 369 17.00 16.14 -1.69
C CYS A 369 18.20 15.55 -2.42
N GLY A 370 18.46 14.25 -2.27
CA GLY A 370 19.57 13.56 -2.91
C GLY A 370 19.46 13.50 -4.44
N VAL A 371 18.27 13.29 -5.02
CA VAL A 371 18.10 13.28 -6.48
C VAL A 371 18.15 14.69 -7.08
N ILE A 372 17.62 15.68 -6.35
CA ILE A 372 17.67 17.09 -6.78
C ILE A 372 19.13 17.60 -6.81
N SER A 373 19.91 17.35 -5.75
CA SER A 373 21.31 17.78 -5.65
C SER A 373 22.19 17.21 -6.76
N ARG A 374 21.98 15.95 -7.16
CA ARG A 374 22.70 15.34 -8.29
C ARG A 374 22.46 16.05 -9.63
N LYS A 375 21.31 16.68 -9.82
CA LYS A 375 21.00 17.49 -11.02
C LYS A 375 21.90 18.73 -11.07
N LEU A 376 22.00 19.42 -9.96
CA LEU A 376 22.76 20.66 -9.86
C LEU A 376 24.25 20.42 -10.16
N HIS A 377 24.83 19.33 -9.67
CA HIS A 377 26.21 18.95 -9.96
C HIS A 377 26.47 18.57 -11.43
N ARG A 378 25.53 17.93 -12.11
CA ARG A 378 25.66 17.61 -13.54
C ARG A 378 25.54 18.85 -14.42
N ALA A 379 24.61 19.74 -14.13
CA ALA A 379 24.44 20.99 -14.87
C ALA A 379 25.63 21.97 -14.70
N GLY A 380 26.31 21.93 -13.53
CA GLY A 380 27.51 22.74 -13.29
C GLY A 380 28.79 22.23 -13.92
N ASN A 381 28.79 20.99 -14.42
CA ASN A 381 29.96 20.35 -15.06
C ASN A 381 29.85 20.23 -16.60
N GLU A 382 28.79 20.69 -17.22
CA GLU A 382 28.71 20.79 -18.67
C GLU A 382 29.49 22.05 -19.10
N PRO A 383 30.56 21.94 -19.93
CA PRO A 383 31.22 23.10 -20.48
C PRO A 383 30.22 23.88 -21.32
N ALA A 384 30.19 25.21 -21.12
CA ALA A 384 29.39 26.10 -21.94
C ALA A 384 29.80 25.89 -23.42
N THR A 385 28.97 25.17 -24.16
CA THR A 385 29.10 25.11 -25.62
C THR A 385 28.76 26.50 -26.17
N GLN A 386 29.78 27.17 -26.64
CA GLN A 386 29.68 28.39 -27.44
C GLN A 386 29.02 28.14 -28.79
#